data_ed8110cd7bc9d68c96f652977f60708a
#
_entry.id   ed8110cd7bc9d68c96f652977f60708a
#
_cell.length_a   1.000
_cell.length_b   1.000
_cell.length_c   1.000
_cell.angle_alpha   90.00
_cell.angle_beta   90.00
_cell.angle_gamma   90.00
#
_symmetry.space_group_name_H-M   'P 1'
#
loop_
_entity.id
_entity.type
_entity.pdbx_description
1 polymer ?
#
loop_
_entity_poly.entity_id
_entity_poly.type
_entity_poly.pdbx_seq_one_letter_code
_entity_poly.pdbx_strand_id
1 'polypeptide(L)'
;MAWTMQQDRVTYSADDLAAADLPSDREVKSTVVHRLRENPYTADGRIKVAVSDGVVELGGTVPSPEARQVASEDALTIPGVVDVQDAIEVRQAA
;
A
#
# COMPACT_ATOMS: atom_id res chain seq x y z
N MET A 1 -9.08 -42.01 -0.85
CA MET A 1 -9.11 -41.40 -1.06
C MET A 1 -9.20 -40.81 -1.18
N ALA A 2 -9.12 -40.96 -1.14
CA ALA A 2 -9.21 -40.08 -1.51
C ALA A 2 -8.96 -39.35 -1.42
N TRP A 3 -8.92 -39.27 -1.14
CA TRP A 3 -8.73 -38.25 -1.34
C TRP A 3 -8.73 -37.58 -1.50
N THR A 4 -8.72 -37.81 -1.48
CA THR A 4 -8.80 -36.93 -1.86
C THR A 4 -8.65 -36.14 -1.81
N MET A 5 -8.71 -36.25 -1.78
CA MET A 5 -8.60 -35.38 -1.99
C MET A 5 -8.40 -34.60 -1.91
N GLN A 6 -8.25 -34.76 -1.92
CA GLN A 6 -8.06 -34.06 -2.14
C GLN A 6 -7.94 -33.28 -2.17
N GLN A 7 -7.89 -33.34 -2.21
CA GLN A 7 -7.89 -32.74 -2.41
C GLN A 7 -7.95 -31.94 -2.44
N ASP A 8 -8.22 -31.94 -2.52
CA ASP A 8 -8.27 -31.20 -2.65
C ASP A 8 -7.80 -30.59 -2.47
N ARG A 9 -7.83 -30.90 -2.41
CA ARG A 9 -7.25 -30.42 -2.36
C ARG A 9 -7.09 -29.56 -2.66
N VAL A 10 -8.36 -30.08 -2.04
CA VAL A 10 -7.98 -28.95 -2.81
C VAL A 10 -6.51 -28.79 -2.91
N THR A 11 -6.04 -28.84 -4.02
CA THR A 11 -4.66 -28.55 -4.19
C THR A 11 -4.52 -27.10 -4.59
N TYR A 12 -3.93 -26.35 -3.71
CA TYR A 12 -3.58 -24.98 -4.04
C TYR A 12 -2.19 -25.01 -4.65
N SER A 13 -2.04 -24.30 -5.73
CA SER A 13 -0.72 -24.10 -6.28
C SER A 13 0.06 -23.19 -5.34
N ALA A 14 1.36 -23.19 -5.49
CA ALA A 14 2.18 -22.24 -4.73
C ALA A 14 1.76 -20.81 -5.04
N ASP A 15 1.33 -20.54 -6.27
CA ASP A 15 0.87 -19.21 -6.64
C ASP A 15 -0.40 -18.82 -5.90
N ASP A 16 -1.32 -19.76 -5.73
CA ASP A 16 -2.55 -19.50 -5.00
C ASP A 16 -2.25 -19.17 -3.54
N LEU A 17 -1.34 -19.91 -2.95
CA LEU A 17 -0.97 -19.68 -1.56
C LEU A 17 -0.26 -18.35 -1.41
N ALA A 18 0.61 -18.02 -2.34
CA ALA A 18 1.31 -16.75 -2.31
C ALA A 18 0.33 -15.59 -2.44
N ALA A 19 -0.66 -15.72 -3.34
CA ALA A 19 -1.67 -14.69 -3.50
C ALA A 19 -2.52 -14.56 -2.24
N ALA A 20 -2.80 -15.67 -1.56
CA ALA A 20 -3.59 -15.64 -0.33
C ALA A 20 -2.84 -14.97 0.81
N ASP A 21 -1.50 -15.05 0.80
CA ASP A 21 -0.68 -14.45 1.84
C ASP A 21 -0.43 -12.97 1.63
N LEU A 22 -0.70 -12.45 0.43
CA LEU A 22 -0.49 -11.04 0.15
C LEU A 22 -1.71 -10.24 0.56
N PRO A 23 -1.51 -9.06 1.14
CA PRO A 23 -2.64 -8.20 1.47
C PRO A 23 -3.41 -7.80 0.22
N SER A 24 -4.72 -7.66 0.36
CA SER A 24 -5.55 -7.12 -0.71
C SER A 24 -5.25 -5.64 -0.91
N ASP A 25 -5.66 -5.10 -2.05
CA ASP A 25 -5.51 -3.67 -2.30
C ASP A 25 -6.17 -2.83 -1.21
N ARG A 26 -7.30 -3.29 -0.70
CA ARG A 26 -7.99 -2.60 0.38
C ARG A 26 -7.13 -2.57 1.65
N GLU A 27 -6.51 -3.69 1.98
CA GLU A 27 -5.66 -3.77 3.16
C GLU A 27 -4.41 -2.92 2.99
N VAL A 28 -3.83 -2.94 1.79
CA VAL A 28 -2.66 -2.11 1.50
C VAL A 28 -3.04 -0.65 1.66
N LYS A 29 -4.16 -0.23 1.10
CA LYS A 29 -4.62 1.16 1.22
C LYS A 29 -4.79 1.56 2.68
N SER A 30 -5.45 0.70 3.46
CA SER A 30 -5.69 0.98 4.87
C SER A 30 -4.37 1.15 5.62
N THR A 31 -3.40 0.28 5.36
CA THR A 31 -2.10 0.33 6.00
C THR A 31 -1.34 1.59 5.60
N VAL A 32 -1.38 1.95 4.32
CA VAL A 32 -0.72 3.17 3.85
C VAL A 32 -1.31 4.39 4.53
N VAL A 33 -2.65 4.49 4.54
CA VAL A 33 -3.33 5.63 5.17
C VAL A 33 -2.96 5.73 6.64
N HIS A 34 -2.99 4.59 7.35
CA HIS A 34 -2.66 4.56 8.76
C HIS A 34 -1.23 5.01 9.01
N ARG A 35 -0.31 4.48 8.21
CA ARG A 35 1.11 4.80 8.34
C ARG A 35 1.36 6.29 8.12
N LEU A 36 0.72 6.86 7.10
CA LEU A 36 0.91 8.26 6.79
C LEU A 36 0.32 9.17 7.85
N ARG A 37 -0.77 8.76 8.48
CA ARG A 37 -1.38 9.54 9.54
C ARG A 37 -0.56 9.55 10.82
N GLU A 38 0.19 8.49 11.04
CA GLU A 38 1.04 8.40 12.24
C GLU A 38 2.40 9.04 12.06
N ASN A 39 2.80 9.31 10.83
CA ASN A 39 4.10 9.90 10.57
C ASN A 39 4.01 11.41 10.73
N PRO A 40 4.82 12.01 11.62
CA PRO A 40 4.73 13.45 11.85
C PRO A 40 5.02 14.31 10.63
N TYR A 41 5.80 13.78 9.67
CA TYR A 41 6.07 14.51 8.44
C TYR A 41 4.89 14.57 7.50
N THR A 42 3.99 13.59 7.57
CA THR A 42 2.88 13.48 6.63
C THR A 42 1.52 13.71 7.28
N ALA A 43 1.46 13.73 8.61
CA ALA A 43 0.18 13.83 9.32
C ALA A 43 -0.58 15.12 9.02
N ASP A 44 0.15 16.21 8.77
CA ASP A 44 -0.47 17.51 8.47
C ASP A 44 -0.83 17.65 7.00
N GLY A 45 -0.46 16.70 6.16
CA GLY A 45 -0.77 16.76 4.74
C GLY A 45 -2.18 16.28 4.46
N ARG A 46 -2.63 16.57 3.24
CA ARG A 46 -3.90 16.08 2.74
C ARG A 46 -3.59 15.10 1.63
N ILE A 47 -3.30 13.88 2.02
CA ILE A 47 -2.83 12.87 1.08
C ILE A 47 -3.97 11.95 0.72
N LYS A 48 -4.16 11.75 -0.58
CA LYS A 48 -5.11 10.79 -1.11
C LYS A 48 -4.35 9.55 -1.54
N VAL A 49 -4.91 8.39 -1.20
CA VAL A 49 -4.28 7.12 -1.50
C VAL A 49 -5.24 6.28 -2.32
N ALA A 50 -4.75 5.75 -3.43
CA ALA A 50 -5.46 4.77 -4.22
C ALA A 50 -4.51 3.60 -4.46
N VAL A 51 -5.05 2.39 -4.44
CA VAL A 51 -4.24 1.19 -4.66
C VAL A 51 -4.94 0.32 -5.69
N SER A 52 -4.19 -0.10 -6.69
CA SER A 52 -4.69 -0.99 -7.74
C SER A 52 -3.58 -1.97 -8.09
N ASP A 53 -3.85 -3.26 -7.92
CA ASP A 53 -2.90 -4.34 -8.24
C ASP A 53 -1.54 -4.14 -7.58
N GLY A 54 -1.55 -3.63 -6.35
CA GLY A 54 -0.33 -3.39 -5.60
C GLY A 54 0.39 -2.09 -5.94
N VAL A 55 -0.11 -1.34 -6.91
CA VAL A 55 0.45 -0.02 -7.24
C VAL A 55 -0.28 1.04 -6.41
N VAL A 56 0.48 1.77 -5.63
CA VAL A 56 -0.06 2.83 -4.78
C VAL A 56 0.07 4.16 -5.50
N GLU A 57 -1.04 4.87 -5.62
CA GLU A 57 -1.03 6.23 -6.15
C GLU A 57 -1.24 7.19 -5.00
N LEU A 58 -0.32 8.11 -4.85
CA LEU A 58 -0.40 9.14 -3.82
C LEU A 58 -0.67 10.47 -4.49
N GLY A 59 -1.69 11.18 -4.01
CA GLY A 59 -2.02 12.51 -4.50
C GLY A 59 -2.30 13.43 -3.33
N GLY A 60 -2.67 14.67 -3.66
CA GLY A 60 -2.98 15.66 -2.65
C GLY A 60 -1.83 16.61 -2.41
N THR A 61 -1.75 17.15 -1.19
CA THR A 61 -0.76 18.17 -0.86
C THR A 61 -0.10 17.86 0.46
N VAL A 62 1.17 18.25 0.56
CA VAL A 62 1.94 18.18 1.80
C VAL A 62 2.68 19.50 1.98
N PRO A 63 3.09 19.83 3.22
CA PRO A 63 3.70 21.12 3.50
C PRO A 63 5.18 21.23 3.13
N SER A 64 5.85 20.14 2.82
CA SER A 64 7.28 20.18 2.55
C SER A 64 7.71 19.10 1.58
N PRO A 65 8.83 19.29 0.87
CA PRO A 65 9.39 18.22 0.02
C PRO A 65 9.77 16.98 0.82
N GLU A 66 10.21 17.17 2.05
CA GLU A 66 10.55 16.06 2.94
C GLU A 66 9.32 15.20 3.21
N ALA A 67 8.17 15.83 3.46
CA ALA A 67 6.94 15.08 3.68
C ALA A 67 6.55 14.26 2.47
N ARG A 68 6.74 14.81 1.27
CA ARG A 68 6.45 14.10 0.03
C ARG A 68 7.35 12.87 -0.11
N GLN A 69 8.64 13.05 0.14
CA GLN A 69 9.58 11.94 0.05
C GLN A 69 9.27 10.86 1.07
N VAL A 70 8.99 11.27 2.31
CA VAL A 70 8.65 10.33 3.38
C VAL A 70 7.40 9.53 3.01
N ALA A 71 6.40 10.19 2.43
CA ALA A 71 5.17 9.50 2.04
C ALA A 71 5.46 8.38 1.03
N SER A 72 6.26 8.66 0.01
CA SER A 72 6.63 7.66 -0.98
C SER A 72 7.43 6.52 -0.37
N GLU A 73 8.39 6.86 0.47
CA GLU A 73 9.25 5.86 1.10
C GLU A 73 8.45 4.96 2.03
N ASP A 74 7.57 5.54 2.84
CA ASP A 74 6.74 4.75 3.72
C ASP A 74 5.84 3.79 2.95
N ALA A 75 5.26 4.28 1.85
CA ALA A 75 4.39 3.43 1.03
C ALA A 75 5.15 2.25 0.45
N LEU A 76 6.40 2.47 0.04
CA LEU A 76 7.21 1.40 -0.55
C LEU A 76 7.57 0.30 0.45
N THR A 77 7.55 0.58 1.74
CA THR A 77 7.91 -0.41 2.76
C THR A 77 6.74 -1.31 3.15
N ILE A 78 5.54 -1.03 2.64
CA ILE A 78 4.34 -1.77 3.05
C ILE A 78 4.24 -3.06 2.27
N PRO A 79 4.02 -4.20 2.94
CA PRO A 79 3.87 -5.48 2.24
C PRO A 79 2.71 -5.41 1.25
N GLY A 80 2.91 -5.96 0.06
CA GLY A 80 1.93 -5.95 -1.00
C GLY A 80 2.07 -4.81 -1.98
N VAL A 81 2.89 -3.81 -1.67
CA VAL A 81 3.14 -2.69 -2.58
C VAL A 81 4.23 -3.07 -3.57
N VAL A 82 3.92 -3.00 -4.86
CA VAL A 82 4.90 -3.29 -5.90
C VAL A 82 5.48 -2.02 -6.51
N ASP A 83 4.75 -0.92 -6.44
CA ASP A 83 5.22 0.36 -6.97
C ASP A 83 4.45 1.50 -6.34
N VAL A 84 5.02 2.68 -6.36
CA VAL A 84 4.37 3.88 -5.85
C VAL A 84 4.46 4.96 -6.91
N GLN A 85 3.31 5.54 -7.24
CA GLN A 85 3.22 6.69 -8.13
C GLN A 85 2.95 7.91 -7.28
N ASP A 86 3.91 8.81 -7.25
CA ASP A 86 3.87 9.98 -6.39
C ASP A 86 3.42 11.20 -7.19
N ALA A 87 2.17 11.59 -7.00
CA ALA A 87 1.60 12.77 -7.62
C ALA A 87 1.27 13.85 -6.57
N ILE A 88 1.95 13.80 -5.44
CA ILE A 88 1.73 14.74 -4.35
C ILE A 88 2.32 16.10 -4.73
N GLU A 89 1.57 17.16 -4.46
CA GLU A 89 2.06 18.52 -4.59
C GLU A 89 2.58 19.02 -3.27
N VAL A 90 3.68 19.74 -3.33
CA VAL A 90 4.22 20.40 -2.14
C VAL A 90 3.66 21.81 -2.10
N ARG A 91 3.00 22.16 -0.99
CA ARG A 91 2.49 23.51 -0.76
C ARG A 91 2.98 23.98 0.59
N GLN A 92 4.04 24.74 0.55
CA GLN A 92 4.59 25.28 1.77
C GLN A 92 3.69 26.39 2.29
N ALA A 93 3.48 26.36 3.59
CA ALA A 93 2.75 27.45 4.24
C ALA A 93 3.59 28.71 4.13
N ALA A 94 2.95 29.79 3.74
CA ALA A 94 3.65 31.06 3.58
C ALA A 94 4.07 31.63 4.92
#